data_a55b030363040071f0845d4d09bf62ba
#
_entry.id   a55b030363040071f0845d4d09bf62ba
#
_cell.length_a   1.000
_cell.length_b   1.000
_cell.length_c   1.000
_cell.angle_alpha   90.00
_cell.angle_beta   90.00
_cell.angle_gamma   90.00
#
_symmetry.space_group_name_H-M   'P 1'
#
loop_
_entity.id
_entity.type
_entity.pdbx_description
1 polymer ?
#
loop_
_entity_poly.entity_id
_entity_poly.type
_entity_poly.pdbx_seq_one_letter_code
_entity_poly.pdbx_strand_id
1 'polypeptide(L)'
;QRESVDLALIKEASNHKKPMLCVCRGTQLFNVAMGGTLYQDIEDHWQDCSAEYTTQRLVTEPDTVLREIYGEISHINSFHHQSIKDLAPNLKIVAHDPKDGIIEAVMSTDDVAFLGVQWHPEFLFENRPKDKNLFDYVVNEL
;
A
#
# COMPACT_ATOMS: atom_id res chain seq x y z
N GLN A 1 -20.89 -4.40 -4.31
CA GLN A 1 -21.40 -3.13 -3.79
C GLN A 1 -20.33 -2.34 -3.02
N ARG A 2 -19.62 -3.01 -2.14
CA ARG A 2 -18.52 -2.37 -1.42
C ARG A 2 -17.46 -1.85 -2.40
N GLU A 3 -17.11 -2.63 -3.42
CA GLU A 3 -16.14 -2.23 -4.43
C GLU A 3 -16.61 -1.00 -5.21
N SER A 4 -17.90 -0.93 -5.54
CA SER A 4 -18.44 0.22 -6.25
C SER A 4 -18.38 1.49 -5.42
N VAL A 5 -18.65 1.40 -4.12
CA VAL A 5 -18.55 2.52 -3.20
C VAL A 5 -17.08 2.95 -3.05
N ASP A 6 -16.17 1.99 -2.88
CA ASP A 6 -14.75 2.27 -2.73
C ASP A 6 -14.16 2.92 -3.99
N LEU A 7 -14.54 2.44 -5.18
CA LEU A 7 -14.11 3.04 -6.44
C LEU A 7 -14.64 4.47 -6.58
N ALA A 8 -15.88 4.71 -6.18
CA ALA A 8 -16.47 6.05 -6.21
C ALA A 8 -15.72 7.02 -5.29
N LEU A 9 -15.36 6.57 -4.09
CA LEU A 9 -14.59 7.38 -3.14
C LEU A 9 -13.20 7.71 -3.68
N ILE A 10 -12.54 6.73 -4.30
CA ILE A 10 -11.22 6.92 -4.90
C ILE A 10 -11.28 7.96 -6.02
N LYS A 11 -12.26 7.86 -6.90
CA LYS A 11 -12.44 8.81 -8.00
C LYS A 11 -12.73 10.20 -7.48
N GLU A 12 -13.61 10.31 -6.48
CA GLU A 12 -13.96 11.60 -5.88
C GLU A 12 -12.73 12.26 -5.24
N ALA A 13 -11.96 11.52 -4.45
CA ALA A 13 -10.76 12.03 -3.82
C ALA A 13 -9.72 12.45 -4.85
N SER A 14 -9.54 11.66 -5.92
CA SER A 14 -8.62 11.98 -7.00
C SER A 14 -9.02 13.26 -7.74
N ASN A 15 -10.31 13.41 -8.02
CA ASN A 15 -10.83 14.61 -8.70
C ASN A 15 -10.64 15.88 -7.88
N HIS A 16 -10.74 15.78 -6.57
CA HIS A 16 -10.54 16.91 -5.66
C HIS A 16 -9.10 17.05 -5.16
N LYS A 17 -8.19 16.20 -5.64
CA LYS A 17 -6.77 16.17 -5.28
C LYS A 17 -6.53 16.09 -3.78
N LYS A 18 -7.38 15.35 -3.08
CA LYS A 18 -7.24 15.12 -1.64
C LYS A 18 -6.22 14.04 -1.37
N PRO A 19 -5.37 14.21 -0.33
CA PRO A 19 -4.43 13.16 0.05
C PRO A 19 -5.15 11.87 0.42
N MET A 20 -4.63 10.74 -0.08
CA MET A 20 -5.19 9.41 0.16
C MET A 20 -4.12 8.45 0.64
N LEU A 21 -4.42 7.77 1.74
CA LEU A 21 -3.73 6.54 2.10
C LEU A 21 -4.69 5.39 1.86
N CYS A 22 -4.28 4.43 1.03
CA CYS A 22 -5.03 3.20 0.82
C CYS A 22 -4.31 2.03 1.46
N VAL A 23 -5.08 1.10 2.00
CA VAL A 23 -4.57 -0.06 2.71
C VAL A 23 -5.14 -1.32 2.04
N CYS A 24 -4.28 -2.29 1.77
CA CYS A 24 -4.63 -3.60 1.23
C CYS A 24 -5.51 -3.51 -0.02
N ARG A 25 -6.82 -3.83 0.09
CA ARG A 25 -7.75 -3.80 -1.02
C ARG A 25 -7.88 -2.42 -1.67
N GLY A 26 -7.84 -1.35 -0.88
CA GLY A 26 -7.91 0.02 -1.40
C GLY A 26 -6.76 0.35 -2.35
N THR A 27 -5.56 -0.14 -2.06
CA THR A 27 -4.40 0.01 -2.93
C THR A 27 -4.64 -0.67 -4.28
N GLN A 28 -5.18 -1.88 -4.25
CA GLN A 28 -5.49 -2.64 -5.46
C GLN A 28 -6.56 -1.93 -6.30
N LEU A 29 -7.61 -1.44 -5.66
CA LEU A 29 -8.68 -0.73 -6.34
C LEU A 29 -8.21 0.57 -6.97
N PHE A 30 -7.32 1.30 -6.30
CA PHE A 30 -6.74 2.51 -6.87
C PHE A 30 -5.96 2.18 -8.15
N ASN A 31 -5.14 1.14 -8.12
CA ASN A 31 -4.40 0.71 -9.30
C ASN A 31 -5.32 0.40 -10.47
N VAL A 32 -6.39 -0.34 -10.22
CA VAL A 32 -7.37 -0.68 -11.28
C VAL A 32 -8.09 0.57 -11.77
N ALA A 33 -8.50 1.46 -10.87
CA ALA A 33 -9.18 2.70 -11.24
C ALA A 33 -8.33 3.59 -12.15
N MET A 34 -7.00 3.52 -11.99
CA MET A 34 -6.05 4.32 -12.78
C MET A 34 -5.50 3.59 -14.00
N GLY A 35 -6.00 2.39 -14.30
CA GLY A 35 -5.66 1.66 -15.53
C GLY A 35 -4.73 0.47 -15.37
N GLY A 36 -4.41 0.07 -14.15
CA GLY A 36 -3.60 -1.11 -13.88
C GLY A 36 -4.41 -2.38 -13.77
N THR A 37 -3.72 -3.50 -13.55
CA THR A 37 -4.34 -4.83 -13.41
C THR A 37 -3.85 -5.54 -12.16
N LEU A 38 -4.50 -6.65 -11.83
CA LEU A 38 -4.19 -7.45 -10.63
C LEU A 38 -3.92 -8.91 -10.98
N TYR A 39 -3.04 -9.53 -10.18
CA TYR A 39 -3.04 -10.98 -10.06
C TYR A 39 -4.27 -11.37 -9.26
N GLN A 40 -5.02 -12.35 -9.71
CA GLN A 40 -6.28 -12.74 -9.08
C GLN A 40 -6.10 -13.65 -7.88
N ASP A 41 -4.98 -14.39 -7.84
CA ASP A 41 -4.69 -15.28 -6.72
C ASP A 41 -3.17 -15.46 -6.60
N ILE A 42 -2.65 -15.13 -5.43
CA ILE A 42 -1.23 -15.27 -5.10
C ILE A 42 -1.07 -16.13 -3.85
N GLU A 43 0.10 -16.74 -3.70
CA GLU A 43 0.40 -17.61 -2.56
C GLU A 43 1.23 -16.85 -1.51
N ASP A 44 1.23 -17.36 -0.28
CA ASP A 44 2.11 -16.92 0.81
C ASP A 44 1.94 -15.46 1.25
N HIS A 45 0.77 -14.87 1.04
CA HIS A 45 0.48 -13.51 1.47
C HIS A 45 -0.72 -13.41 2.42
N TRP A 46 -1.08 -14.53 3.07
CA TRP A 46 -2.12 -14.55 4.10
C TRP A 46 -1.60 -15.29 5.32
N GLN A 47 -1.32 -14.54 6.40
CA GLN A 47 -0.74 -15.12 7.62
C GLN A 47 -1.77 -15.83 8.49
N ASP A 48 -1.32 -16.82 9.26
CA ASP A 48 -2.15 -17.62 10.15
C ASP A 48 -2.30 -17.02 11.55
N CYS A 49 -1.61 -15.93 11.83
CA CYS A 49 -1.58 -15.35 13.16
C CYS A 49 -2.23 -13.97 13.17
N SER A 50 -2.39 -13.41 14.35
CA SER A 50 -3.01 -12.12 14.58
C SER A 50 -2.30 -11.00 13.79
N ALA A 51 -3.07 -9.98 13.41
CA ALA A 51 -2.60 -8.83 12.63
C ALA A 51 -1.55 -7.99 13.35
N GLU A 52 -1.38 -8.15 14.65
CA GLU A 52 -0.33 -7.48 15.41
C GLU A 52 1.07 -8.06 15.18
N TYR A 53 1.15 -9.24 14.56
CA TYR A 53 2.42 -9.88 14.22
C TYR A 53 2.80 -9.59 12.77
N THR A 54 4.09 -9.44 12.52
CA THR A 54 4.61 -9.17 11.18
C THR A 54 5.34 -10.43 10.67
N THR A 55 4.83 -11.01 9.59
CA THR A 55 5.32 -12.29 9.06
C THR A 55 6.01 -12.18 7.71
N GLN A 56 5.86 -11.05 7.02
CA GLN A 56 6.40 -10.85 5.68
C GLN A 56 7.53 -9.83 5.69
N ARG A 57 8.57 -10.09 4.91
CA ARG A 57 9.65 -9.12 4.73
C ARG A 57 9.22 -8.07 3.71
N LEU A 58 9.73 -6.87 3.93
CA LEU A 58 9.50 -5.72 3.05
C LEU A 58 10.85 -5.11 2.69
N VAL A 59 11.07 -4.88 1.40
CA VAL A 59 12.21 -4.09 0.93
C VAL A 59 11.67 -2.81 0.31
N THR A 60 12.14 -1.68 0.81
CA THR A 60 11.74 -0.36 0.29
C THR A 60 12.70 0.09 -0.80
N GLU A 61 12.19 0.85 -1.76
CA GLU A 61 13.02 1.39 -2.83
C GLU A 61 13.86 2.57 -2.34
N PRO A 62 15.10 2.75 -2.86
CA PRO A 62 15.93 3.89 -2.50
C PRO A 62 15.28 5.22 -2.88
N ASP A 63 15.63 6.26 -2.15
CA ASP A 63 15.17 7.64 -2.43
C ASP A 63 13.67 7.81 -2.36
N THR A 64 13.01 7.04 -1.48
CA THR A 64 11.56 7.15 -1.25
C THR A 64 11.30 7.50 0.21
N VAL A 65 10.14 8.12 0.47
CA VAL A 65 9.70 8.41 1.83
C VAL A 65 9.51 7.12 2.63
N LEU A 66 9.12 6.04 1.97
CA LEU A 66 8.93 4.76 2.64
C LEU A 66 10.25 4.21 3.19
N ARG A 67 11.36 4.41 2.47
CA ARG A 67 12.69 4.05 2.97
C ARG A 67 13.05 4.86 4.22
N GLU A 68 12.70 6.14 4.25
CA GLU A 68 12.94 6.98 5.42
C GLU A 68 12.14 6.52 6.63
N ILE A 69 10.90 6.07 6.42
CA ILE A 69 10.02 5.63 7.50
C ILE A 69 10.37 4.22 7.99
N TYR A 70 10.55 3.28 7.08
CA TYR A 70 10.70 1.85 7.41
C TYR A 70 12.13 1.32 7.34
N GLY A 71 13.05 2.04 6.72
CA GLY A 71 14.40 1.55 6.44
C GLY A 71 14.41 0.66 5.20
N GLU A 72 15.58 0.16 4.84
CA GLU A 72 15.76 -0.67 3.64
C GLU A 72 14.97 -1.98 3.73
N ILE A 73 15.04 -2.65 4.89
CA ILE A 73 14.36 -3.92 5.13
C ILE A 73 13.49 -3.76 6.38
N SER A 74 12.24 -4.18 6.28
CA SER A 74 11.33 -4.17 7.40
C SER A 74 10.45 -5.44 7.35
N HIS A 75 9.50 -5.54 8.25
CA HIS A 75 8.54 -6.65 8.29
C HIS A 75 7.13 -6.09 8.41
N ILE A 76 6.19 -6.75 7.76
CA ILE A 76 4.80 -6.32 7.69
C ILE A 76 3.87 -7.49 7.98
N ASN A 77 2.62 -7.19 8.34
CA ASN A 77 1.57 -8.19 8.36
C ASN A 77 1.02 -8.37 6.94
N SER A 78 0.39 -9.50 6.67
CA SER A 78 -0.05 -9.81 5.31
C SER A 78 -1.36 -10.58 5.31
N PHE A 79 -2.37 -10.02 4.64
CA PHE A 79 -3.72 -10.60 4.51
C PHE A 79 -4.28 -10.30 3.12
N HIS A 80 -3.59 -10.72 2.06
CA HIS A 80 -4.12 -10.50 0.71
C HIS A 80 -3.89 -11.69 -0.21
N HIS A 81 -4.88 -11.98 -1.06
CA HIS A 81 -4.82 -13.03 -2.06
C HIS A 81 -4.55 -12.48 -3.46
N GLN A 82 -4.76 -11.19 -3.64
CA GLN A 82 -4.56 -10.51 -4.91
C GLN A 82 -3.45 -9.48 -4.75
N SER A 83 -2.81 -9.11 -5.84
CA SER A 83 -1.78 -8.07 -5.82
C SER A 83 -1.73 -7.36 -7.16
N ILE A 84 -1.03 -6.24 -7.19
CA ILE A 84 -0.84 -5.48 -8.41
C ILE A 84 0.02 -6.28 -9.39
N LYS A 85 -0.49 -6.44 -10.61
CA LYS A 85 0.23 -7.07 -11.71
C LYS A 85 0.83 -6.00 -12.61
N ASP A 86 0.01 -5.32 -13.39
CA ASP A 86 0.45 -4.21 -14.22
C ASP A 86 0.16 -2.91 -13.48
N LEU A 87 1.19 -2.12 -13.28
CA LEU A 87 1.12 -0.88 -12.53
C LEU A 87 0.44 0.20 -13.37
N ALA A 88 -0.49 0.94 -12.78
CA ALA A 88 -1.11 2.08 -13.43
C ALA A 88 -0.04 3.12 -13.84
N PRO A 89 -0.25 3.85 -14.96
CA PRO A 89 0.80 4.75 -15.48
C PRO A 89 1.16 5.92 -14.57
N ASN A 90 0.28 6.29 -13.63
CA ASN A 90 0.55 7.38 -12.68
C ASN A 90 1.11 6.90 -11.35
N LEU A 91 1.51 5.63 -11.25
CA LEU A 91 2.05 5.07 -10.02
C LEU A 91 3.50 4.61 -10.20
N LYS A 92 4.22 4.57 -9.07
CA LYS A 92 5.56 3.96 -9.01
C LYS A 92 5.61 3.01 -7.83
N ILE A 93 6.41 1.96 -7.95
CA ILE A 93 6.65 0.99 -6.89
C ILE A 93 7.59 1.62 -5.86
N VAL A 94 7.22 1.57 -4.58
CA VAL A 94 8.09 2.05 -3.49
C VAL A 94 8.47 0.96 -2.50
N ALA A 95 7.86 -0.22 -2.58
CA ALA A 95 8.26 -1.38 -1.77
C ALA A 95 7.76 -2.68 -2.39
N HIS A 96 8.47 -3.77 -2.11
CA HIS A 96 8.11 -5.10 -2.61
C HIS A 96 8.53 -6.17 -1.61
N ASP A 97 7.96 -7.38 -1.78
CA ASP A 97 8.39 -8.57 -1.05
C ASP A 97 9.63 -9.13 -1.76
N PRO A 98 10.77 -9.29 -1.06
CA PRO A 98 11.99 -9.79 -1.71
C PRO A 98 11.92 -11.25 -2.10
N LYS A 99 10.98 -12.03 -1.56
CA LYS A 99 10.84 -13.46 -1.83
C LYS A 99 10.29 -13.72 -3.23
N ASP A 100 9.27 -12.99 -3.64
CA ASP A 100 8.55 -13.26 -4.90
C ASP A 100 8.37 -12.01 -5.79
N GLY A 101 8.85 -10.87 -5.33
CA GLY A 101 8.74 -9.61 -6.09
C GLY A 101 7.36 -8.98 -6.09
N ILE A 102 6.42 -9.49 -5.28
CA ILE A 102 5.08 -8.92 -5.20
C ILE A 102 5.17 -7.47 -4.74
N ILE A 103 4.43 -6.59 -5.43
CA ILE A 103 4.38 -5.17 -5.09
C ILE A 103 3.62 -5.00 -3.77
N GLU A 104 4.26 -4.37 -2.79
CA GLU A 104 3.68 -4.17 -1.46
C GLU A 104 3.32 -2.72 -1.18
N ALA A 105 3.88 -1.78 -1.91
CA ALA A 105 3.52 -0.36 -1.76
C ALA A 105 3.77 0.42 -3.03
N VAL A 106 2.93 1.41 -3.29
CA VAL A 106 3.00 2.29 -4.46
C VAL A 106 2.69 3.72 -4.07
N MET A 107 3.22 4.66 -4.83
CA MET A 107 2.90 6.09 -4.69
C MET A 107 2.59 6.68 -6.06
N SER A 108 1.86 7.78 -6.06
CA SER A 108 1.58 8.53 -7.28
C SER A 108 2.82 9.26 -7.79
N THR A 109 2.88 9.42 -9.11
CA THR A 109 3.94 10.21 -9.78
C THR A 109 3.42 11.55 -10.29
N ASP A 110 2.12 11.78 -10.21
CA ASP A 110 1.46 13.00 -10.65
C ASP A 110 1.01 13.86 -9.47
N ASP A 111 0.10 14.79 -9.69
CA ASP A 111 -0.37 15.71 -8.65
C ASP A 111 -1.48 15.12 -7.76
N VAL A 112 -1.87 13.88 -7.97
CA VAL A 112 -2.76 13.16 -7.05
C VAL A 112 -1.92 12.68 -5.86
N ALA A 113 -2.24 13.14 -4.66
CA ALA A 113 -1.50 12.77 -3.46
C ALA A 113 -1.94 11.40 -2.96
N PHE A 114 -1.25 10.35 -3.37
CA PHE A 114 -1.62 8.98 -3.07
C PHE A 114 -0.42 8.15 -2.58
N LEU A 115 -0.65 7.40 -1.51
CA LEU A 115 0.24 6.35 -1.03
C LEU A 115 -0.63 5.12 -0.74
N GLY A 116 -0.27 3.99 -1.32
CA GLY A 116 -0.98 2.73 -1.10
C GLY A 116 -0.04 1.65 -0.58
N VAL A 117 -0.48 0.93 0.45
CA VAL A 117 0.26 -0.19 1.02
C VAL A 117 -0.62 -1.44 1.02
N GLN A 118 0.01 -2.62 0.90
CA GLN A 118 -0.72 -3.89 0.90
C GLN A 118 -0.93 -4.46 2.28
N TRP A 119 -0.14 -4.04 3.25
CA TRP A 119 -0.30 -4.49 4.65
C TRP A 119 -1.29 -3.61 5.40
N HIS A 120 -1.53 -3.97 6.65
CA HIS A 120 -2.46 -3.27 7.53
C HIS A 120 -1.71 -2.54 8.66
N PRO A 121 -1.17 -1.35 8.41
CA PRO A 121 -0.44 -0.60 9.43
C PRO A 121 -1.31 -0.15 10.60
N GLU A 122 -2.63 -0.06 10.39
CA GLU A 122 -3.56 0.34 11.45
C GLU A 122 -3.58 -0.63 12.63
N PHE A 123 -3.17 -1.90 12.43
CA PHE A 123 -3.06 -2.87 13.50
C PHE A 123 -1.70 -2.86 14.21
N LEU A 124 -0.77 -2.04 13.74
CA LEU A 124 0.61 -2.02 14.22
C LEU A 124 0.98 -0.70 14.88
N PHE A 125 0.25 0.38 14.61
CA PHE A 125 0.73 1.72 14.93
C PHE A 125 0.82 2.02 16.43
N GLU A 126 0.05 1.35 17.28
CA GLU A 126 0.11 1.57 18.73
C GLU A 126 1.42 1.07 19.34
N ASN A 127 1.98 0.01 18.77
CA ASN A 127 3.16 -0.68 19.32
C ASN A 127 4.41 -0.51 18.46
N ARG A 128 4.31 0.17 17.33
CA ARG A 128 5.43 0.30 16.40
C ARG A 128 5.51 1.72 15.84
N PRO A 129 6.55 2.49 16.23
CA PRO A 129 6.69 3.89 15.79
C PRO A 129 6.74 4.10 14.28
N LYS A 130 7.26 3.13 13.53
CA LYS A 130 7.31 3.20 12.06
C LYS A 130 5.93 3.39 11.45
N ASP A 131 4.95 2.65 11.93
CA ASP A 131 3.59 2.72 11.39
C ASP A 131 2.90 4.01 11.80
N LYS A 132 3.17 4.49 13.00
CA LYS A 132 2.70 5.81 13.42
C LYS A 132 3.29 6.90 12.53
N ASN A 133 4.57 6.80 12.20
CA ASN A 133 5.25 7.76 11.33
C ASN A 133 4.64 7.76 9.92
N LEU A 134 4.18 6.61 9.44
CA LEU A 134 3.47 6.53 8.17
C LEU A 134 2.20 7.38 8.18
N PHE A 135 1.37 7.24 9.21
CA PHE A 135 0.15 8.04 9.35
C PHE A 135 0.47 9.53 9.50
N ASP A 136 1.49 9.87 10.28
CA ASP A 136 1.92 11.26 10.46
C ASP A 136 2.35 11.88 9.13
N TYR A 137 3.06 11.12 8.30
CA TYR A 137 3.45 11.57 6.96
C TYR A 137 2.23 11.89 6.09
N VAL A 138 1.25 10.98 6.08
CA VAL A 138 0.04 11.17 5.26
C VAL A 138 -0.73 12.42 5.69
N VAL A 139 -0.86 12.64 6.99
CA VAL A 139 -1.60 13.78 7.52
C VAL A 139 -0.87 15.10 7.27
N ASN A 140 0.44 15.12 7.43
CA ASN A 140 1.20 16.39 7.49
C ASN A 140 1.93 16.73 6.18
N GLU A 141 2.26 15.76 5.34
CA GLU A 141 3.16 16.00 4.21
C GLU A 141 2.66 15.48 2.85
N LEU A 142 1.69 14.58 2.84
CA LEU A 142 1.15 14.06 1.58
C LEU A 142 0.09 15.04 0.93
#